data_e2e49a836ce555f43256d504370e065c
#
_entry.id   e2e49a836ce555f43256d504370e065c
#
_cell.length_a   1.000
_cell.length_b   1.000
_cell.length_c   1.000
_cell.angle_alpha   90.00
_cell.angle_beta   90.00
_cell.angle_gamma   90.00
#
_symmetry.space_group_name_H-M   'P 1'
#
loop_
_entity.id
_entity.type
_entity.pdbx_description
1 polymer ?
#
loop_
_entity_poly.entity_id
_entity_poly.type
_entity_poly.pdbx_seq_one_letter_code
_entity_poly.pdbx_strand_id
1 'polypeptide(L)' 'MASSPFRAGSTLEDQLAYYKAQYEQLESELQDFQASSRELEAELEKDVEASEKRERKLKEQVETLGFEVAEWKVMR' A
#
# COMPACT_ATOMS: atom_id res chain seq x y z
N MET A 1 -23.72 11.44 -27.95
CA MET A 1 -24.65 10.62 -27.15
C MET A 1 -24.01 9.30 -26.76
N ALA A 2 -24.01 8.98 -25.49
CA ALA A 2 -23.58 7.67 -25.06
C ALA A 2 -24.53 6.62 -25.64
N SER A 3 -24.00 5.65 -26.38
CA SER A 3 -24.82 4.57 -26.90
C SER A 3 -25.23 3.67 -25.76
N SER A 4 -26.52 3.33 -25.69
CA SER A 4 -27.02 2.36 -24.72
C SER A 4 -26.41 0.99 -25.02
N PRO A 5 -25.96 0.23 -24.01
CA PRO A 5 -25.48 -1.13 -24.21
C PRO A 5 -26.62 -2.10 -24.55
N PHE A 6 -27.85 -1.64 -24.51
CA PHE A 6 -29.02 -2.46 -24.74
C PHE A 6 -29.53 -2.37 -26.17
N ARG A 7 -30.02 -3.49 -26.67
CA ARG A 7 -30.66 -3.54 -27.98
C ARG A 7 -32.04 -2.92 -27.90
N ALA A 8 -32.53 -2.44 -29.05
CA ALA A 8 -33.91 -2.01 -29.17
C ALA A 8 -34.83 -3.19 -28.80
N GLY A 9 -35.78 -2.95 -27.90
CA GLY A 9 -36.68 -3.98 -27.40
C GLY A 9 -36.29 -4.63 -26.09
N SER A 10 -35.17 -4.20 -25.48
CA SER A 10 -34.81 -4.64 -24.13
C SER A 10 -35.86 -4.16 -23.13
N THR A 11 -36.25 -5.03 -22.18
CA THR A 11 -37.17 -4.69 -21.12
C THR A 11 -36.50 -3.91 -20.02
N LEU A 12 -37.29 -3.23 -19.20
CA LEU A 12 -36.77 -2.56 -17.99
C LEU A 12 -36.12 -3.55 -17.03
N GLU A 13 -36.68 -4.77 -16.97
CA GLU A 13 -36.09 -5.84 -16.16
C GLU A 13 -34.69 -6.20 -16.61
N ASP A 14 -34.49 -6.33 -17.92
CA ASP A 14 -33.17 -6.61 -18.50
C ASP A 14 -32.17 -5.48 -18.19
N GLN A 15 -32.61 -4.25 -18.31
CA GLN A 15 -31.79 -3.08 -18.01
C GLN A 15 -31.43 -3.03 -16.52
N LEU A 16 -32.39 -3.30 -15.66
CA LEU A 16 -32.17 -3.33 -14.21
C LEU A 16 -31.18 -4.42 -13.83
N ALA A 17 -31.34 -5.61 -14.39
CA ALA A 17 -30.43 -6.73 -14.14
C ALA A 17 -28.99 -6.41 -14.58
N TYR A 18 -28.86 -5.76 -15.72
CA TYR A 18 -27.54 -5.33 -16.21
C TYR A 18 -26.86 -4.35 -15.24
N TYR A 19 -27.55 -3.30 -14.86
CA TYR A 19 -26.96 -2.29 -13.96
C TYR A 19 -26.71 -2.84 -12.56
N LYS A 20 -27.56 -3.73 -12.09
CA LYS A 20 -27.37 -4.39 -10.82
C LYS A 20 -26.08 -5.24 -10.84
N ALA A 21 -25.87 -5.99 -11.91
CA ALA A 21 -24.66 -6.81 -12.09
C ALA A 21 -23.41 -5.92 -12.15
N GLN A 22 -23.47 -4.79 -12.84
CA GLN A 22 -22.37 -3.84 -12.91
C GLN A 22 -22.05 -3.25 -11.53
N TYR A 23 -23.08 -2.90 -10.78
CA TYR A 23 -22.91 -2.36 -9.44
C TYR A 23 -22.25 -3.39 -8.50
N GLU A 24 -22.71 -4.63 -8.53
CA GLU A 24 -22.15 -5.71 -7.72
C GLU A 24 -20.69 -5.97 -8.06
N GLN A 25 -20.36 -5.94 -9.35
CA GLN A 25 -18.98 -6.11 -9.80
C GLN A 25 -18.08 -4.98 -9.31
N LEU A 26 -18.52 -3.75 -9.45
CA LEU A 26 -17.77 -2.59 -8.98
C LEU A 26 -17.59 -2.59 -7.47
N GLU A 27 -18.61 -2.99 -6.73
CA GLU A 27 -18.53 -3.12 -5.28
C GLU A 27 -17.49 -4.16 -4.87
N SER A 28 -17.47 -5.31 -5.55
CA SER A 28 -16.49 -6.38 -5.32
C SER A 28 -15.07 -5.88 -5.63
N GLU A 29 -14.89 -5.21 -6.75
CA GLU A 29 -13.60 -4.64 -7.13
C GLU A 29 -13.10 -3.61 -6.12
N LEU A 30 -14.01 -2.79 -5.59
CA LEU A 30 -13.67 -1.81 -4.56
C LEU A 30 -13.22 -2.49 -3.27
N GLN A 31 -13.92 -3.52 -2.84
CA GLN A 31 -13.55 -4.29 -1.66
C GLN A 31 -12.18 -4.92 -1.81
N ASP A 32 -11.89 -5.51 -2.97
CA ASP A 32 -10.58 -6.10 -3.27
C ASP A 32 -9.47 -5.05 -3.26
N PHE A 33 -9.75 -3.90 -3.82
CA PHE A 33 -8.81 -2.78 -3.84
C PHE A 33 -8.51 -2.29 -2.41
N GLN A 34 -9.54 -2.16 -1.58
CA GLN A 34 -9.38 -1.72 -0.19
C GLN A 34 -8.56 -2.73 0.61
N ALA A 35 -8.81 -4.04 0.41
CA ALA A 35 -8.05 -5.08 1.08
C ALA A 35 -6.58 -5.05 0.67
N SER A 36 -6.31 -4.94 -0.62
CA SER A 36 -4.94 -4.85 -1.15
C SER A 36 -4.22 -3.60 -0.65
N SER A 37 -4.94 -2.48 -0.57
CA SER A 37 -4.37 -1.22 -0.05
C SER A 37 -3.98 -1.34 1.41
N ARG A 38 -4.79 -2.00 2.23
CA ARG A 38 -4.49 -2.22 3.65
C ARG A 38 -3.26 -3.10 3.83
N GLU A 39 -3.13 -4.15 3.01
CA GLU A 39 -1.97 -5.02 3.03
C GLU A 39 -0.69 -4.24 2.68
N LEU A 40 -0.78 -3.41 1.65
CA LEU A 40 0.34 -2.59 1.22
C LEU A 40 0.75 -1.58 2.30
N GLU A 41 -0.22 -0.93 2.94
CA GLU A 41 0.03 -0.01 4.05
C GLU A 41 0.74 -0.71 5.20
N ALA A 42 0.29 -1.92 5.56
CA ALA A 42 0.91 -2.70 6.62
C ALA A 42 2.35 -3.08 6.30
N GLU A 43 2.62 -3.46 5.05
CA GLU A 43 3.97 -3.77 4.60
C GLU A 43 4.87 -2.53 4.64
N LEU A 44 4.36 -1.39 4.19
CA LEU A 44 5.10 -0.13 4.23
C LEU A 44 5.43 0.30 5.66
N GLU A 45 4.50 0.14 6.59
CA GLU A 45 4.74 0.43 8.00
C GLU A 45 5.86 -0.44 8.57
N LYS A 46 5.85 -1.73 8.24
CA LYS A 46 6.91 -2.66 8.67
C LYS A 46 8.26 -2.27 8.09
N ASP A 47 8.28 -1.88 6.82
CA ASP A 47 9.52 -1.47 6.15
C ASP A 47 10.08 -0.19 6.78
N VAL A 48 9.22 0.77 7.10
CA VAL A 48 9.63 2.01 7.78
C VAL A 48 10.19 1.70 9.16
N GLU A 49 9.53 0.86 9.95
CA GLU A 49 10.02 0.46 11.27
C GLU A 49 11.38 -0.23 11.19
N ALA A 50 11.53 -1.14 10.23
CA ALA A 50 12.80 -1.84 10.02
C ALA A 50 13.91 -0.86 9.61
N SER A 51 13.60 0.09 8.77
CA SER A 51 14.56 1.13 8.34
C SER A 51 14.98 2.02 9.49
N GLU A 52 14.04 2.41 10.36
CA GLU A 52 14.33 3.22 11.53
C GLU A 52 15.21 2.49 12.54
N LYS A 53 14.98 1.20 12.73
CA LYS A 53 15.81 0.37 13.60
C LYS A 53 17.24 0.26 13.05
N ARG A 54 17.37 0.04 11.76
CA ARG A 54 18.69 -0.01 11.11
C ARG A 54 19.42 1.33 11.23
N GLU A 55 18.70 2.43 11.04
CA GLU A 55 19.27 3.76 11.17
C GLU A 55 19.81 4.01 12.58
N ARG A 56 19.02 3.67 13.61
CA ARG A 56 19.46 3.80 15.00
C ARG A 56 20.68 2.97 15.30
N LYS A 57 20.69 1.73 14.84
CA LYS A 57 21.82 0.83 15.03
C LYS A 57 23.09 1.35 14.36
N LEU A 58 22.97 1.87 13.15
CA LEU A 58 24.09 2.46 12.43
C LEU A 58 24.61 3.70 13.13
N LYS A 59 23.74 4.55 13.67
CA LYS A 59 24.13 5.73 14.44
C LYS A 59 24.90 5.32 15.69
N GLU A 60 24.44 4.29 16.42
CA GLU A 60 25.14 3.76 17.58
C GLU A 60 26.54 3.24 17.19
N GLN A 61 26.63 2.52 16.09
CA GLN A 61 27.92 2.02 15.60
C GLN A 61 28.88 3.15 15.22
N VAL A 62 28.36 4.19 14.59
CA VAL A 62 29.17 5.37 14.23
C VAL A 62 29.67 6.05 15.49
N GLU A 63 28.86 6.22 16.52
CA GLU A 63 29.27 6.81 17.79
C GLU A 63 30.34 5.96 18.47
N THR A 64 30.14 4.64 18.53
CA THR A 64 31.11 3.71 19.11
C THR A 64 32.46 3.79 18.39
N LEU A 65 32.43 3.78 17.07
CA LEU A 65 33.66 3.90 16.28
C LEU A 65 34.33 5.26 16.49
N GLY A 66 33.54 6.31 16.63
CA GLY A 66 34.06 7.65 16.94
C GLY A 66 34.82 7.67 18.27
N PHE A 67 34.26 7.04 19.30
CA PHE A 67 34.94 6.93 20.60
C PHE A 67 36.20 6.08 20.52
N GLU A 68 36.17 4.99 19.79
CA GLU A 68 37.34 4.12 19.58
C GLU A 68 38.46 4.89 18.86
N VAL A 69 38.14 5.65 17.84
CA VAL A 69 39.11 6.47 17.14
C VAL A 69 39.73 7.51 18.07
N ALA A 70 38.90 8.16 18.89
CA ALA A 70 39.37 9.15 19.85
C ALA A 70 40.35 8.52 20.87
N GLU A 71 40.00 7.33 21.37
CA GLU A 71 40.89 6.58 22.29
C GLU A 71 42.24 6.25 21.64
N TRP A 72 42.21 5.80 20.40
CA TRP A 72 43.45 5.50 19.67
C TRP A 72 44.34 6.73 19.51
N LYS A 73 43.73 7.89 19.24
CA LYS A 73 44.47 9.15 19.14
C LYS A 73 45.12 9.58 20.46
N VAL A 74 44.41 9.37 21.56
CA VAL A 74 44.91 9.71 22.89
C VAL A 74 46.00 8.78 23.33
N MET A 75 45.91 7.51 22.98
CA MET A 75 46.90 6.50 23.36
C MET A 75 48.24 6.58 22.63
N ARG A 76 48.30 7.39 21.60
CA ARG A 76 49.56 7.65 20.90
C ARG A 76 50.42 8.60 21.74
#